data_7ad2b5e94e250c79b40a9294649925f3
#
_entry.id   7ad2b5e94e250c79b40a9294649925f3
#
_cell.length_a   1.000
_cell.length_b   1.000
_cell.length_c   1.000
_cell.angle_alpha   90.00
_cell.angle_beta   90.00
_cell.angle_gamma   90.00
#
_symmetry.space_group_name_H-M   'P 1'
#
loop_
_entity.id
_entity.type
_entity.pdbx_description
1 polymer ?
#
loop_
_entity_poly.entity_id
_entity_poly.type
_entity_poly.pdbx_seq_one_letter_code
_entity_poly.pdbx_strand_id
1 'polypeptide(L)'
;LGVRFVDGKGAVVKNGGRVMKNVTGYDLVKLMAGSHGSLGVISELAFKVQAVPEAQLTLVAERGIIEGLADLRKALGSPYDISGAAWMAGRAMIRIEGMAGSVAYRATQLRGLLGDWQEAAGDWAAVRDVTPFAARDGAVWRLAVKPTEAVGIIAALGLEAICDWGGGLIWLLDPAGSAPVRAGRRPAAGG
;
A
#
# COMPACT_ATOMS: atom_id res chain seq x y z
N LEU A 1 -17.96 -9.98 -5.18
CA LEU A 1 -17.38 -9.47 -6.43
C LEU A 1 -17.99 -10.20 -7.63
N GLY A 2 -18.16 -9.50 -8.76
CA GLY A 2 -18.66 -10.09 -9.99
C GLY A 2 -18.13 -9.38 -11.23
N VAL A 3 -18.04 -10.11 -12.32
CA VAL A 3 -17.61 -9.61 -13.61
C VAL A 3 -18.51 -10.14 -14.72
N ARG A 4 -18.79 -9.30 -15.72
CA ARG A 4 -19.30 -9.70 -17.03
C ARG A 4 -18.32 -9.21 -18.08
N PHE A 5 -17.93 -10.07 -18.99
CA PHE A 5 -16.98 -9.73 -20.05
C PHE A 5 -17.32 -10.47 -21.34
N VAL A 6 -16.82 -9.95 -22.45
CA VAL A 6 -16.86 -10.59 -23.77
C VAL A 6 -15.49 -11.18 -24.04
N ASP A 7 -15.43 -12.49 -24.30
CA ASP A 7 -14.18 -13.19 -24.58
C ASP A 7 -13.69 -12.99 -26.03
N GLY A 8 -12.54 -13.55 -26.38
CA GLY A 8 -11.98 -13.45 -27.72
C GLY A 8 -12.77 -14.16 -28.82
N LYS A 9 -13.81 -14.93 -28.48
CA LYS A 9 -14.74 -15.57 -29.39
C LYS A 9 -16.05 -14.79 -29.56
N GLY A 10 -16.20 -13.67 -28.85
CA GLY A 10 -17.44 -12.87 -28.82
C GLY A 10 -18.49 -13.41 -27.85
N ALA A 11 -18.18 -14.40 -27.05
CA ALA A 11 -19.11 -14.95 -26.06
C ALA A 11 -19.18 -14.04 -24.81
N VAL A 12 -20.42 -13.80 -24.34
CA VAL A 12 -20.67 -13.05 -23.09
C VAL A 12 -20.56 -14.02 -21.91
N VAL A 13 -19.57 -13.81 -21.07
CA VAL A 13 -19.32 -14.62 -19.87
C VAL A 13 -19.66 -13.80 -18.63
N LYS A 14 -20.35 -14.42 -17.66
CA LYS A 14 -20.63 -13.83 -16.34
C LYS A 14 -20.10 -14.76 -15.25
N ASN A 15 -19.37 -14.18 -14.30
CA ASN A 15 -18.84 -14.90 -13.14
C ASN A 15 -19.00 -14.06 -11.87
N GLY A 16 -19.29 -14.73 -10.75
CA GLY A 16 -19.60 -14.05 -9.50
C GLY A 16 -20.94 -13.32 -9.53
N GLY A 17 -21.12 -12.37 -8.63
CA GLY A 17 -22.35 -11.59 -8.54
C GLY A 17 -22.39 -10.69 -7.31
N ARG A 18 -23.61 -10.24 -6.95
CA ARG A 18 -23.87 -9.40 -5.75
C ARG A 18 -23.98 -10.27 -4.49
N VAL A 19 -23.09 -11.25 -4.33
CA VAL A 19 -23.07 -12.17 -3.19
C VAL A 19 -21.82 -11.95 -2.36
N MET A 20 -21.92 -12.19 -1.05
CA MET A 20 -20.79 -12.00 -0.13
C MET A 20 -19.66 -13.02 -0.37
N LYS A 21 -20.01 -14.25 -0.76
CA LYS A 21 -19.06 -15.33 -1.03
C LYS A 21 -19.50 -16.11 -2.27
N ASN A 22 -18.60 -16.29 -3.22
CA ASN A 22 -18.75 -17.20 -4.34
C ASN A 22 -17.75 -18.35 -4.17
N VAL A 23 -18.25 -19.57 -4.07
CA VAL A 23 -17.41 -20.76 -3.81
C VAL A 23 -17.50 -21.80 -4.91
N THR A 24 -18.27 -21.53 -5.98
CA THR A 24 -18.52 -22.48 -7.06
C THR A 24 -17.75 -22.08 -8.30
N GLY A 25 -16.91 -22.99 -8.79
CA GLY A 25 -16.15 -22.81 -10.02
C GLY A 25 -14.88 -21.93 -9.89
N TYR A 26 -14.31 -21.59 -11.04
CA TYR A 26 -13.11 -20.75 -11.09
C TYR A 26 -13.43 -19.28 -10.76
N ASP A 27 -12.50 -18.61 -10.09
CA ASP A 27 -12.60 -17.18 -9.79
C ASP A 27 -12.12 -16.34 -11.00
N LEU A 28 -13.03 -16.20 -11.99
CA LEU A 28 -12.73 -15.42 -13.19
C LEU A 28 -12.59 -13.92 -12.88
N VAL A 29 -13.13 -13.44 -11.75
CA VAL A 29 -12.94 -12.05 -11.32
C VAL A 29 -11.46 -11.75 -11.09
N LYS A 30 -10.76 -12.65 -10.38
CA LYS A 30 -9.31 -12.52 -10.16
C LYS A 30 -8.50 -12.74 -11.43
N LEU A 31 -8.93 -13.63 -12.31
CA LEU A 31 -8.27 -13.87 -13.59
C LEU A 31 -8.33 -12.62 -14.49
N MET A 32 -9.49 -11.95 -14.53
CA MET A 32 -9.68 -10.75 -15.36
C MET A 32 -8.98 -9.51 -14.77
N ALA A 33 -8.80 -9.47 -13.44
CA ALA A 33 -8.09 -8.39 -12.78
C ALA A 33 -6.61 -8.37 -13.20
N GLY A 34 -6.15 -7.25 -13.78
CA GLY A 34 -4.78 -7.10 -14.26
C GLY A 34 -4.50 -7.77 -15.62
N SER A 35 -5.51 -8.25 -16.33
CA SER A 35 -5.34 -8.85 -17.68
C SER A 35 -5.09 -7.83 -18.79
N HIS A 36 -5.26 -6.53 -18.50
CA HIS A 36 -5.07 -5.43 -19.45
C HIS A 36 -5.81 -5.62 -20.80
N GLY A 37 -6.99 -6.26 -20.75
CA GLY A 37 -7.79 -6.53 -21.95
C GLY A 37 -7.34 -7.73 -22.80
N SER A 38 -6.26 -8.43 -22.43
CA SER A 38 -5.74 -9.58 -23.18
C SER A 38 -6.66 -10.81 -23.17
N LEU A 39 -7.54 -10.93 -22.15
CA LEU A 39 -8.45 -12.07 -21.99
C LEU A 39 -9.89 -11.75 -22.43
N GLY A 40 -10.22 -10.49 -22.66
CA GLY A 40 -11.55 -10.06 -23.08
C GLY A 40 -11.86 -8.63 -22.66
N VAL A 41 -13.03 -8.14 -23.07
CA VAL A 41 -13.52 -6.79 -22.77
C VAL A 41 -14.51 -6.85 -21.63
N ILE A 42 -14.20 -6.23 -20.50
CA ILE A 42 -15.09 -6.15 -19.34
C ILE A 42 -16.22 -5.16 -19.64
N SER A 43 -17.48 -5.62 -19.51
CA SER A 43 -18.68 -4.82 -19.74
C SER A 43 -19.43 -4.45 -18.46
N GLU A 44 -19.26 -5.23 -17.38
CA GLU A 44 -19.92 -4.95 -16.10
C GLU A 44 -19.06 -5.47 -14.94
N LEU A 45 -18.97 -4.65 -13.87
CA LEU A 45 -18.29 -5.01 -12.63
C LEU A 45 -19.23 -4.83 -11.43
N ALA A 46 -19.18 -5.77 -10.49
CA ALA A 46 -19.81 -5.64 -9.18
C ALA A 46 -18.74 -5.63 -8.10
N PHE A 47 -18.58 -4.49 -7.42
CA PHE A 47 -17.63 -4.32 -6.33
C PHE A 47 -18.30 -4.48 -4.96
N LYS A 48 -17.60 -5.11 -4.02
CA LYS A 48 -17.90 -4.95 -2.60
C LYS A 48 -17.15 -3.71 -2.12
N VAL A 49 -17.89 -2.72 -1.66
CA VAL A 49 -17.35 -1.50 -1.07
C VAL A 49 -17.31 -1.60 0.44
N GLN A 50 -16.42 -0.84 1.06
CA GLN A 50 -16.38 -0.63 2.50
C GLN A 50 -17.35 0.50 2.86
N ALA A 51 -17.92 0.45 4.06
CA ALA A 51 -18.67 1.58 4.59
C ALA A 51 -17.72 2.75 4.87
N VAL A 52 -18.20 3.97 4.68
CA VAL A 52 -17.46 5.17 5.09
C VAL A 52 -17.27 5.12 6.61
N PRO A 53 -16.07 5.27 7.14
CA PRO A 53 -15.84 5.26 8.58
C PRO A 53 -16.51 6.46 9.24
N GLU A 54 -17.04 6.28 10.45
CA GLU A 54 -17.63 7.35 11.26
C GLU A 54 -16.59 8.39 11.66
N ALA A 55 -15.38 7.94 11.98
CA ALA A 55 -14.25 8.77 12.37
C ALA A 55 -12.96 8.28 11.74
N GLN A 56 -12.07 9.24 11.48
CA GLN A 56 -10.70 9.02 11.06
C GLN A 56 -9.78 9.88 11.90
N LEU A 57 -8.65 9.32 12.32
CA LEU A 57 -7.59 10.01 13.04
C LEU A 57 -6.24 9.63 12.47
N THR A 58 -5.33 10.58 12.37
CA THR A 58 -3.94 10.32 12.01
C THR A 58 -3.02 10.69 13.17
N LEU A 59 -2.15 9.76 13.53
CA LEU A 59 -1.02 9.98 14.40
C LEU A 59 0.22 10.24 13.56
N VAL A 60 1.02 11.22 13.96
CA VAL A 60 2.24 11.63 13.25
C VAL A 60 3.38 11.77 14.26
N ALA A 61 4.57 11.38 13.83
CA ALA A 61 5.82 11.65 14.55
C ALA A 61 6.93 12.05 13.57
N GLU A 62 7.72 13.04 13.92
CA GLU A 62 8.94 13.35 13.21
C GLU A 62 9.96 12.25 13.53
N ARG A 63 10.37 11.50 12.50
CA ARG A 63 11.22 10.30 12.62
C ARG A 63 12.11 10.16 11.40
N GLY A 64 13.38 9.86 11.65
CA GLY A 64 14.24 9.31 10.60
C GLY A 64 13.65 8.04 9.99
N ILE A 65 14.04 7.70 8.78
CA ILE A 65 13.44 6.56 8.07
C ILE A 65 13.61 5.23 8.81
N ILE A 66 14.72 5.03 9.50
CA ILE A 66 15.01 3.79 10.26
C ILE A 66 14.01 3.63 11.41
N GLU A 67 13.93 4.66 12.25
CA GLU A 67 13.05 4.70 13.42
C GLU A 67 11.58 4.73 12.99
N GLY A 68 11.24 5.56 12.00
CA GLY A 68 9.89 5.67 11.48
C GLY A 68 9.35 4.33 10.96
N LEU A 69 10.11 3.62 10.13
CA LEU A 69 9.69 2.31 9.64
C LEU A 69 9.67 1.23 10.74
N ALA A 70 10.53 1.34 11.76
CA ALA A 70 10.48 0.45 12.91
C ALA A 70 9.19 0.66 13.73
N ASP A 71 8.84 1.91 14.02
CA ASP A 71 7.60 2.29 14.72
C ASP A 71 6.35 1.85 13.94
N LEU A 72 6.32 2.09 12.63
CA LEU A 72 5.22 1.68 11.76
C LEU A 72 5.02 0.16 11.76
N ARG A 73 6.09 -0.62 11.69
CA ARG A 73 6.01 -2.08 11.78
C ARG A 73 5.54 -2.56 13.15
N LYS A 74 5.98 -1.89 14.23
CA LYS A 74 5.50 -2.17 15.60
C LYS A 74 4.01 -1.90 15.73
N ALA A 75 3.52 -0.80 15.14
CA ALA A 75 2.10 -0.47 15.10
C ALA A 75 1.30 -1.50 14.30
N LEU A 76 1.76 -1.87 13.10
CA LEU A 76 1.12 -2.88 12.25
C LEU A 76 1.07 -4.27 12.88
N GLY A 77 2.06 -4.62 13.71
CA GLY A 77 2.09 -5.87 14.47
C GLY A 77 1.28 -5.84 15.77
N SER A 78 0.69 -4.71 16.13
CA SER A 78 -0.13 -4.56 17.33
C SER A 78 -1.56 -5.10 17.11
N PRO A 79 -2.35 -5.33 18.16
CA PRO A 79 -3.76 -5.72 18.03
C PRO A 79 -4.67 -4.55 17.62
N TYR A 80 -4.12 -3.37 17.44
CA TYR A 80 -4.86 -2.16 17.08
C TYR A 80 -4.93 -2.03 15.56
N ASP A 81 -6.10 -2.33 15.00
CA ASP A 81 -6.34 -2.26 13.56
C ASP A 81 -6.05 -0.86 13.01
N ILE A 82 -5.06 -0.72 12.15
CA ILE A 82 -4.67 0.53 11.49
C ILE A 82 -4.90 0.43 9.98
N SER A 83 -5.36 1.53 9.37
CA SER A 83 -5.77 1.57 7.97
C SER A 83 -4.72 2.21 7.05
N GLY A 84 -3.64 2.78 7.63
CA GLY A 84 -2.53 3.34 6.88
C GLY A 84 -1.27 3.44 7.74
N ALA A 85 -0.10 3.19 7.13
CA ALA A 85 1.20 3.23 7.80
C ALA A 85 2.28 3.69 6.81
N ALA A 86 2.56 5.00 6.78
CA ALA A 86 3.43 5.62 5.79
C ALA A 86 4.56 6.46 6.43
N TRP A 87 5.66 6.56 5.69
CA TRP A 87 6.77 7.47 5.99
C TRP A 87 7.08 8.32 4.77
N MET A 88 7.16 9.62 4.96
CA MET A 88 7.42 10.59 3.90
C MET A 88 8.07 11.84 4.49
N ALA A 89 9.15 12.32 3.88
CA ALA A 89 9.82 13.58 4.22
C ALA A 89 10.12 13.76 5.72
N GLY A 90 10.67 12.74 6.37
CA GLY A 90 11.02 12.77 7.79
C GLY A 90 9.85 12.56 8.75
N ARG A 91 8.65 12.26 8.25
CA ARG A 91 7.44 12.05 9.04
C ARG A 91 6.91 10.64 8.90
N ALA A 92 6.72 9.97 10.03
CA ALA A 92 5.99 8.71 10.08
C ALA A 92 4.51 9.01 10.42
N MET A 93 3.57 8.33 9.74
CA MET A 93 2.13 8.57 9.85
C MET A 93 1.38 7.27 9.99
N ILE A 94 0.44 7.21 10.93
CA ILE A 94 -0.47 6.08 11.16
C ILE A 94 -1.90 6.59 11.03
N ARG A 95 -2.73 5.93 10.21
CA ARG A 95 -4.16 6.22 10.09
C ARG A 95 -4.99 5.17 10.78
N ILE A 96 -5.98 5.63 11.53
CA ILE A 96 -6.95 4.80 12.25
C ILE A 96 -8.35 5.24 11.80
N GLU A 97 -9.18 4.28 11.39
CA GLU A 97 -10.53 4.55 10.89
C GLU A 97 -11.54 3.60 11.54
N GLY A 98 -12.78 4.02 11.67
CA GLY A 98 -13.88 3.21 12.20
C GLY A 98 -14.88 4.00 13.03
N MET A 99 -15.46 3.35 14.05
CA MET A 99 -16.38 4.00 15.00
C MET A 99 -15.61 4.94 15.93
N ALA A 100 -16.15 6.11 16.22
CA ALA A 100 -15.46 7.19 16.95
C ALA A 100 -14.83 6.73 18.28
N GLY A 101 -15.57 6.02 19.11
CA GLY A 101 -15.05 5.50 20.38
C GLY A 101 -13.90 4.51 20.20
N SER A 102 -13.96 3.65 19.18
CA SER A 102 -12.90 2.70 18.86
C SER A 102 -11.64 3.40 18.32
N VAL A 103 -11.81 4.43 17.50
CA VAL A 103 -10.69 5.24 16.97
C VAL A 103 -9.96 5.94 18.13
N ALA A 104 -10.67 6.60 19.03
CA ALA A 104 -10.09 7.28 20.20
C ALA A 104 -9.33 6.32 21.13
N TYR A 105 -9.92 5.16 21.40
CA TYR A 105 -9.26 4.11 22.20
C TYR A 105 -7.96 3.63 21.56
N ARG A 106 -8.01 3.23 20.29
CA ARG A 106 -6.82 2.73 19.58
C ARG A 106 -5.73 3.78 19.46
N ALA A 107 -6.08 5.05 19.22
CA ALA A 107 -5.13 6.16 19.19
C ALA A 107 -4.41 6.31 20.55
N THR A 108 -5.12 6.21 21.67
CA THR A 108 -4.53 6.24 23.01
C THR A 108 -3.57 5.09 23.23
N GLN A 109 -3.95 3.87 22.84
CA GLN A 109 -3.13 2.68 23.01
C GLN A 109 -1.86 2.74 22.15
N LEU A 110 -1.98 3.19 20.89
CA LEU A 110 -0.85 3.36 19.99
C LEU A 110 0.13 4.42 20.51
N ARG A 111 -0.34 5.54 21.06
CA ARG A 111 0.55 6.51 21.74
C ARG A 111 1.27 5.89 22.95
N GLY A 112 0.59 5.10 23.75
CA GLY A 112 1.22 4.36 24.85
C GLY A 112 2.29 3.37 24.37
N LEU A 113 2.08 2.75 23.22
CA LEU A 113 3.00 1.79 22.61
C LEU A 113 4.23 2.45 21.97
N LEU A 114 4.04 3.59 21.29
CA LEU A 114 5.03 4.22 20.41
C LEU A 114 5.69 5.47 21.01
N GLY A 115 5.11 6.06 22.06
CA GLY A 115 5.63 7.25 22.73
C GLY A 115 5.06 8.56 22.17
N ASP A 116 5.90 9.50 21.80
CA ASP A 116 5.62 10.87 21.47
C ASP A 116 4.96 11.11 20.09
N TRP A 117 3.99 10.28 19.74
CA TRP A 117 3.15 10.46 18.57
C TRP A 117 2.00 11.43 18.84
N GLN A 118 1.80 12.38 17.95
CA GLN A 118 0.79 13.43 18.08
C GLN A 118 -0.33 13.26 17.06
N GLU A 119 -1.52 13.69 17.43
CA GLU A 119 -2.61 13.82 16.48
C GLU A 119 -2.37 15.02 15.57
N ALA A 120 -2.32 14.78 14.26
CA ALA A 120 -2.11 15.81 13.26
C ALA A 120 -2.70 15.41 11.91
N ALA A 121 -2.84 16.38 11.01
CA ALA A 121 -3.22 16.07 9.64
C ALA A 121 -2.15 15.22 8.95
N GLY A 122 -2.59 14.13 8.32
CA GLY A 122 -1.75 13.29 7.46
C GLY A 122 -2.04 13.57 5.99
N ASP A 123 -0.99 13.74 5.19
CA ASP A 123 -1.13 13.90 3.75
C ASP A 123 -1.20 12.54 3.03
N TRP A 124 -2.28 11.82 3.28
CA TRP A 124 -2.52 10.51 2.69
C TRP A 124 -2.73 10.56 1.17
N ALA A 125 -3.21 11.68 0.65
CA ALA A 125 -3.32 11.89 -0.79
C ALA A 125 -1.94 11.96 -1.43
N ALA A 126 -1.00 12.68 -0.82
CA ALA A 126 0.38 12.76 -1.31
C ALA A 126 1.08 11.40 -1.29
N VAL A 127 0.87 10.58 -0.26
CA VAL A 127 1.40 9.21 -0.21
C VAL A 127 0.81 8.34 -1.32
N ARG A 128 -0.53 8.37 -1.48
CA ARG A 128 -1.24 7.56 -2.49
C ARG A 128 -0.84 7.92 -3.92
N ASP A 129 -0.81 9.22 -4.21
CA ASP A 129 -0.63 9.75 -5.56
C ASP A 129 0.84 10.07 -5.85
N VAL A 130 1.72 9.89 -4.85
CA VAL A 130 3.17 10.15 -4.95
C VAL A 130 3.45 11.59 -5.41
N THR A 131 2.62 12.53 -5.00
CA THR A 131 2.64 13.92 -5.49
C THR A 131 3.98 14.65 -5.28
N PRO A 132 4.79 14.37 -4.21
CA PRO A 132 6.10 14.97 -4.09
C PRO A 132 7.07 14.67 -5.22
N PHE A 133 6.83 13.59 -5.99
CA PHE A 133 7.65 13.20 -7.12
C PHE A 133 7.04 13.56 -8.49
N ALA A 134 5.71 13.82 -8.54
CA ALA A 134 4.95 13.93 -9.78
C ALA A 134 5.40 15.08 -10.69
N ALA A 135 5.94 16.17 -10.13
CA ALA A 135 6.37 17.36 -10.87
C ALA A 135 7.91 17.47 -10.97
N ARG A 136 8.63 16.41 -10.62
CA ARG A 136 10.10 16.42 -10.59
C ARG A 136 10.64 15.60 -11.77
N ASP A 137 11.76 16.07 -12.32
CA ASP A 137 12.49 15.35 -13.36
C ASP A 137 13.06 14.04 -12.79
N GLY A 138 13.09 13.00 -13.64
CA GLY A 138 13.62 11.69 -13.26
C GLY A 138 12.64 10.54 -13.48
N ALA A 139 13.02 9.38 -13.03
CA ALA A 139 12.20 8.17 -13.05
C ALA A 139 11.67 7.87 -11.65
N VAL A 140 10.37 7.58 -11.55
CA VAL A 140 9.76 7.14 -10.30
C VAL A 140 9.63 5.62 -10.30
N TRP A 141 10.28 4.98 -9.35
CA TRP A 141 10.30 3.53 -9.20
C TRP A 141 9.37 3.07 -8.09
N ARG A 142 8.59 2.04 -8.35
CA ARG A 142 7.71 1.39 -7.38
C ARG A 142 8.26 0.02 -7.03
N LEU A 143 8.66 -0.19 -5.79
CA LEU A 143 9.17 -1.44 -5.27
C LEU A 143 8.20 -2.03 -4.24
N ALA A 144 7.83 -3.30 -4.43
CA ALA A 144 7.14 -4.09 -3.41
C ALA A 144 8.17 -5.03 -2.79
N VAL A 145 8.42 -4.88 -1.50
CA VAL A 145 9.52 -5.57 -0.82
C VAL A 145 9.05 -6.11 0.54
N LYS A 146 9.87 -6.95 1.15
CA LYS A 146 9.67 -7.33 2.54
C LYS A 146 9.92 -6.10 3.43
N PRO A 147 8.98 -5.71 4.32
CA PRO A 147 9.09 -4.47 5.09
C PRO A 147 10.40 -4.32 5.89
N THR A 148 10.98 -5.43 6.32
CA THR A 148 12.25 -5.44 7.06
C THR A 148 13.47 -5.13 6.20
N GLU A 149 13.38 -5.23 4.87
CA GLU A 149 14.47 -4.97 3.94
C GLU A 149 14.47 -3.52 3.42
N ALA A 150 13.36 -2.79 3.62
CA ALA A 150 13.17 -1.45 3.08
C ALA A 150 14.32 -0.49 3.39
N VAL A 151 14.75 -0.40 4.65
CA VAL A 151 15.81 0.49 5.09
C VAL A 151 17.12 0.17 4.36
N GLY A 152 17.50 -1.11 4.27
CA GLY A 152 18.72 -1.52 3.58
C GLY A 152 18.70 -1.21 2.09
N ILE A 153 17.56 -1.38 1.44
CA ILE A 153 17.38 -1.07 0.02
C ILE A 153 17.50 0.43 -0.22
N ILE A 154 16.81 1.25 0.57
CA ILE A 154 16.85 2.71 0.43
C ILE A 154 18.26 3.25 0.70
N ALA A 155 18.92 2.76 1.73
CA ALA A 155 20.30 3.14 2.05
C ALA A 155 21.30 2.75 0.94
N ALA A 156 21.14 1.57 0.34
CA ALA A 156 22.01 1.10 -0.73
C ALA A 156 21.85 1.91 -2.02
N LEU A 157 20.63 2.39 -2.30
CA LEU A 157 20.33 3.18 -3.50
C LEU A 157 20.62 4.67 -3.33
N GLY A 158 20.56 5.18 -2.10
CA GLY A 158 20.78 6.59 -1.79
C GLY A 158 19.76 7.55 -2.43
N LEU A 159 18.59 7.05 -2.79
CA LEU A 159 17.53 7.81 -3.46
C LEU A 159 16.48 8.31 -2.44
N GLU A 160 15.83 9.41 -2.82
CA GLU A 160 14.68 9.91 -2.04
C GLU A 160 13.53 8.91 -2.09
N ALA A 161 12.92 8.67 -0.93
CA ALA A 161 11.92 7.63 -0.78
C ALA A 161 10.62 8.14 -0.14
N ILE A 162 9.51 7.56 -0.58
CA ILE A 162 8.23 7.54 0.12
C ILE A 162 7.90 6.08 0.41
N CYS A 163 7.57 5.76 1.66
CA CYS A 163 7.25 4.40 2.08
C CYS A 163 5.78 4.30 2.50
N ASP A 164 5.12 3.25 2.07
CA ASP A 164 3.78 2.88 2.53
C ASP A 164 3.80 1.43 3.06
N TRP A 165 2.71 1.02 3.73
CA TRP A 165 2.55 -0.31 4.33
C TRP A 165 3.71 -0.67 5.28
N GLY A 166 4.20 0.32 6.05
CA GLY A 166 5.31 0.10 6.99
C GLY A 166 6.63 -0.29 6.31
N GLY A 167 6.81 0.09 5.06
CA GLY A 167 7.98 -0.22 4.24
C GLY A 167 7.77 -1.37 3.25
N GLY A 168 6.57 -1.97 3.18
CA GLY A 168 6.25 -3.01 2.20
C GLY A 168 6.11 -2.48 0.77
N LEU A 169 5.82 -1.20 0.64
CA LEU A 169 5.80 -0.45 -0.61
C LEU A 169 6.74 0.74 -0.50
N ILE A 170 7.65 0.88 -1.48
CA ILE A 170 8.59 1.98 -1.57
C ILE A 170 8.43 2.64 -2.93
N TRP A 171 8.32 3.96 -2.93
CA TRP A 171 8.47 4.79 -4.11
C TRP A 171 9.82 5.49 -4.02
N LEU A 172 10.60 5.47 -5.09
CA LEU A 172 11.91 6.09 -5.18
C LEU A 172 11.93 7.06 -6.36
N LEU A 173 12.52 8.22 -6.16
CA LEU A 173 12.81 9.15 -7.23
C LEU A 173 14.28 9.00 -7.65
N ASP A 174 14.52 8.62 -8.89
CA ASP A 174 15.84 8.60 -9.51
C ASP A 174 15.98 9.80 -10.45
N PRO A 175 16.69 10.85 -10.06
CA PRO A 175 16.88 12.05 -10.90
C PRO A 175 17.63 11.76 -12.21
N ALA A 176 18.46 10.72 -12.25
CA ALA A 176 19.22 10.34 -13.43
C ALA A 176 18.38 9.62 -14.49
N GLY A 177 17.15 9.22 -14.16
CA GLY A 177 16.27 8.49 -15.06
C GLY A 177 16.80 7.11 -15.45
N SER A 178 17.70 6.55 -14.64
CA SER A 178 18.36 5.27 -14.92
C SER A 178 17.36 4.12 -14.96
N ALA A 179 17.58 3.13 -15.83
CA ALA A 179 16.86 1.87 -15.72
C ALA A 179 17.24 1.16 -14.40
N PRO A 180 16.29 0.50 -13.68
CA PRO A 180 16.63 -0.18 -12.45
C PRO A 180 17.73 -1.20 -12.72
N VAL A 181 18.82 -1.09 -12.00
CA VAL A 181 19.75 -2.21 -11.86
C VAL A 181 18.95 -3.32 -11.21
N ARG A 182 18.60 -4.37 -11.95
CA ARG A 182 18.02 -5.58 -11.36
C ARG A 182 18.94 -5.99 -10.23
N ALA A 183 18.49 -5.86 -9.00
CA ALA A 183 19.21 -6.39 -7.84
C ALA A 183 19.60 -7.82 -8.19
N GLY A 184 20.90 -8.09 -8.32
CA GLY A 184 21.44 -9.28 -8.91
C GLY A 184 20.83 -10.52 -8.28
N ARG A 185 20.42 -11.48 -9.11
CA ARG A 185 20.28 -12.86 -8.66
C ARG A 185 21.54 -13.16 -7.84
N ARG A 186 21.38 -13.52 -6.58
CA ARG A 186 22.45 -14.20 -5.84
C ARG A 186 22.95 -15.32 -6.75
N PRO A 187 24.25 -15.38 -7.04
CA PRO A 187 24.77 -16.55 -7.71
C PRO A 187 24.35 -17.76 -6.89
N ALA A 188 23.78 -18.76 -7.55
CA ALA A 188 23.49 -20.03 -6.91
C ALA A 188 24.81 -20.47 -6.28
N ALA A 189 24.82 -20.69 -4.95
CA ALA A 189 25.95 -21.32 -4.28
C ALA A 189 26.15 -22.65 -4.97
N GLY A 190 27.24 -22.74 -5.74
CA GLY A 190 27.68 -23.98 -6.34
C GLY A 190 28.01 -24.96 -5.21
N GLY A 191 27.32 -26.08 -5.21
CA GLY A 191 27.67 -27.25 -4.43
C GLY A 191 28.84 -28.01 -5.07
#